data_06dbe622c10a96733f739496470d64a8
#
_entry.id   06dbe622c10a96733f739496470d64a8
#
_cell.length_a   1.000
_cell.length_b   1.000
_cell.length_c   1.000
_cell.angle_alpha   90.00
_cell.angle_beta   90.00
_cell.angle_gamma   90.00
#
_symmetry.space_group_name_H-M   'P 1'
#
loop_
_entity.id
_entity.type
_entity.pdbx_description
1 polymer ?
#
loop_
_entity_poly.entity_id
_entity_poly.type
_entity_poly.pdbx_seq_one_letter_code
_entity_poly.pdbx_strand_id
1 'polypeptide(L)'
;MATVGSGKYTYEYIPDWAKLPSGQEFGTCSAVASDSQDRVYVFQRKSPPVLVFDRDGNFLSSWGEGMFDDPHGIFIKDDIAYLTDREGSIAMKCTLDGKPLLSIGTKGEYSDTGCEKAGDVCPRSAGPFNYVTEMVPAPNGELYISDGYRNARVHRFSAAGD
;
A
#
# COMPACT_ATOMS: atom_id res chain seq x y z
N MET A 1 -23.90 19.74 5.07
CA MET A 1 -22.80 18.86 4.67
C MET A 1 -23.01 18.45 3.21
N ALA A 2 -21.96 18.32 2.42
CA ALA A 2 -22.11 17.95 1.01
C ALA A 2 -22.38 16.45 0.91
N THR A 3 -23.37 16.07 0.10
CA THR A 3 -23.72 14.67 -0.18
C THR A 3 -23.19 14.30 -1.55
N VAL A 4 -22.53 13.14 -1.66
CA VAL A 4 -22.00 12.60 -2.91
C VAL A 4 -22.58 11.21 -3.19
N GLY A 5 -22.65 10.81 -4.47
CA GLY A 5 -23.23 9.53 -4.88
C GLY A 5 -24.69 9.63 -5.33
N SER A 6 -25.33 8.48 -5.52
CA SER A 6 -26.73 8.40 -5.97
C SER A 6 -27.42 7.12 -5.47
N GLY A 7 -28.76 7.17 -5.33
CA GLY A 7 -29.58 6.04 -4.89
C GLY A 7 -29.14 5.50 -3.52
N LYS A 8 -28.96 4.19 -3.42
CA LYS A 8 -28.52 3.54 -2.16
C LYS A 8 -27.03 3.72 -1.84
N TYR A 9 -26.26 4.32 -2.73
CA TYR A 9 -24.85 4.62 -2.57
C TYR A 9 -24.64 6.12 -2.39
N THR A 10 -25.36 6.70 -1.45
CA THR A 10 -25.27 8.11 -1.09
C THR A 10 -24.46 8.24 0.20
N TYR A 11 -23.45 9.11 0.16
CA TYR A 11 -22.50 9.32 1.26
C TYR A 11 -22.46 10.78 1.65
N GLU A 12 -22.21 11.03 2.90
CA GLU A 12 -21.94 12.35 3.43
C GLU A 12 -20.43 12.64 3.37
N TYR A 13 -20.06 13.78 2.81
CA TYR A 13 -18.69 14.26 2.86
C TYR A 13 -18.43 14.91 4.22
N ILE A 14 -17.44 14.41 4.96
CA ILE A 14 -16.98 14.94 6.24
C ILE A 14 -15.68 15.72 6.00
N PRO A 15 -15.72 17.07 5.94
CA PRO A 15 -14.50 17.86 5.79
C PRO A 15 -13.63 17.70 7.05
N ASP A 16 -12.31 17.77 6.86
CA ASP A 16 -11.32 17.76 7.94
C ASP A 16 -11.48 16.56 8.92
N TRP A 17 -11.94 15.40 8.36
CA TRP A 17 -12.11 14.20 9.16
C TRP A 17 -10.81 13.80 9.87
N ALA A 18 -9.67 13.77 9.16
CA ALA A 18 -8.38 13.39 9.71
C ALA A 18 -7.74 14.58 10.47
N LYS A 19 -7.61 14.43 11.76
CA LYS A 19 -7.07 15.45 12.69
C LYS A 19 -5.58 15.16 12.91
N LEU A 20 -4.73 15.68 12.04
CA LEU A 20 -3.28 15.56 12.18
C LEU A 20 -2.78 16.37 13.41
N PRO A 21 -1.66 15.94 14.02
CA PRO A 21 -0.96 16.74 15.02
C PRO A 21 -0.60 18.14 14.48
N SER A 22 -0.56 19.13 15.37
CA SER A 22 -0.26 20.52 14.98
C SER A 22 1.05 20.63 14.20
N GLY A 23 1.00 21.35 13.07
CA GLY A 23 2.16 21.55 12.18
C GLY A 23 2.44 20.39 11.24
N GLN A 24 1.64 19.32 11.26
CA GLN A 24 1.74 18.24 10.28
C GLN A 24 0.73 18.43 9.15
N GLU A 25 1.13 17.99 7.96
CA GLU A 25 0.31 17.96 6.75
C GLU A 25 0.49 16.62 6.05
N PHE A 26 -0.54 16.16 5.36
CA PHE A 26 -0.43 15.00 4.47
C PHE A 26 0.58 15.24 3.36
N GLY A 27 1.30 14.19 3.00
CA GLY A 27 1.94 14.08 1.70
C GLY A 27 0.95 13.59 0.64
N THR A 28 1.47 13.14 -0.50
CA THR A 28 0.64 12.43 -1.49
C THR A 28 0.16 11.11 -0.91
N CYS A 29 -1.11 11.01 -0.57
CA CYS A 29 -1.72 9.77 -0.11
C CYS A 29 -1.90 8.82 -1.31
N SER A 30 -1.29 7.65 -1.25
CA SER A 30 -1.35 6.66 -2.32
C SER A 30 -2.44 5.61 -2.10
N ALA A 31 -2.70 5.24 -0.86
CA ALA A 31 -3.69 4.24 -0.52
C ALA A 31 -4.20 4.38 0.93
N VAL A 32 -5.30 3.71 1.22
CA VAL A 32 -5.93 3.68 2.54
C VAL A 32 -6.50 2.28 2.80
N ALA A 33 -6.41 1.83 4.04
CA ALA A 33 -7.03 0.57 4.50
C ALA A 33 -7.57 0.74 5.92
N SER A 34 -8.46 -0.17 6.34
CA SER A 34 -8.94 -0.24 7.72
C SER A 34 -8.72 -1.64 8.32
N ASP A 35 -8.54 -1.70 9.63
CA ASP A 35 -8.41 -2.94 10.38
C ASP A 35 -9.72 -3.40 11.02
N SER A 36 -9.68 -4.50 11.80
CA SER A 36 -10.83 -5.08 12.48
C SER A 36 -11.42 -4.21 13.59
N GLN A 37 -10.72 -3.15 14.00
CA GLN A 37 -11.14 -2.19 15.04
C GLN A 37 -11.60 -0.84 14.45
N ASP A 38 -11.87 -0.77 13.14
CA ASP A 38 -12.21 0.45 12.41
C ASP A 38 -11.11 1.54 12.46
N ARG A 39 -9.85 1.19 12.77
CA ARG A 39 -8.75 2.12 12.63
C ARG A 39 -8.40 2.27 11.15
N VAL A 40 -8.10 3.49 10.74
CA VAL A 40 -7.81 3.85 9.35
C VAL A 40 -6.32 4.10 9.18
N TYR A 41 -5.72 3.40 8.23
CA TYR A 41 -4.30 3.48 7.88
C TYR A 41 -4.17 4.23 6.57
N VAL A 42 -3.55 5.39 6.61
CA VAL A 42 -3.26 6.20 5.40
C VAL A 42 -1.81 5.97 5.01
N PHE A 43 -1.58 5.51 3.79
CA PHE A 43 -0.26 5.31 3.22
C PHE A 43 0.11 6.48 2.32
N GLN A 44 1.20 7.17 2.62
CA GLN A 44 1.59 8.42 1.96
C GLN A 44 3.07 8.46 1.57
N ARG A 45 3.39 9.28 0.55
CA ARG A 45 4.75 9.51 0.05
C ARG A 45 5.46 10.62 0.82
N LYS A 46 5.32 10.62 2.12
CA LYS A 46 5.99 11.55 3.07
C LYS A 46 6.30 10.78 4.33
N SER A 47 7.38 11.12 5.00
CA SER A 47 7.72 10.50 6.28
C SER A 47 6.97 11.17 7.45
N PRO A 48 6.40 10.40 8.38
CA PRO A 48 6.25 8.94 8.35
C PRO A 48 5.26 8.46 7.28
N PRO A 49 5.51 7.34 6.59
CA PRO A 49 4.69 6.92 5.46
C PRO A 49 3.34 6.30 5.85
N VAL A 50 3.21 5.72 7.03
CA VAL A 50 1.93 5.20 7.52
C VAL A 50 1.43 6.05 8.68
N LEU A 51 0.23 6.60 8.52
CA LEU A 51 -0.48 7.34 9.57
C LEU A 51 -1.71 6.54 9.99
N VAL A 52 -1.95 6.43 11.28
CA VAL A 52 -3.05 5.64 11.85
C VAL A 52 -4.01 6.56 12.59
N PHE A 53 -5.30 6.43 12.27
CA PHE A 53 -6.38 7.20 12.87
C PHE A 53 -7.43 6.25 13.46
N ASP A 54 -8.17 6.72 14.46
CA ASP A 54 -9.41 6.05 14.86
C ASP A 54 -10.54 6.33 13.86
N ARG A 55 -11.70 5.69 14.06
CA ARG A 55 -12.87 5.88 13.18
C ARG A 55 -13.41 7.33 13.14
N ASP A 56 -13.10 8.12 14.18
CA ASP A 56 -13.51 9.53 14.29
C ASP A 56 -12.46 10.51 13.75
N GLY A 57 -11.38 9.97 13.16
CA GLY A 57 -10.29 10.72 12.54
C GLY A 57 -9.26 11.28 13.51
N ASN A 58 -9.27 10.88 14.78
CA ASN A 58 -8.22 11.29 15.70
C ASN A 58 -6.94 10.52 15.41
N PHE A 59 -5.81 11.23 15.32
CA PHE A 59 -4.50 10.62 15.10
C PHE A 59 -4.12 9.74 16.29
N LEU A 60 -3.71 8.50 16.01
CA LEU A 60 -3.29 7.53 17.01
C LEU A 60 -1.78 7.33 17.01
N SER A 61 -1.20 7.07 15.85
CA SER A 61 0.22 6.75 15.70
C SER A 61 0.69 6.88 14.25
N SER A 62 1.99 6.74 14.06
CA SER A 62 2.60 6.63 12.73
C SER A 62 3.80 5.70 12.79
N TRP A 63 4.19 5.13 11.64
CA TRP A 63 5.34 4.24 11.54
C TRP A 63 5.88 4.14 10.10
N GLY A 64 7.00 3.44 9.94
CA GLY A 64 7.57 3.07 8.64
C GLY A 64 8.66 4.01 8.15
N GLU A 65 9.19 4.91 8.99
CA GLU A 65 10.30 5.79 8.61
C GLU A 65 11.48 5.01 8.03
N GLY A 66 11.91 5.39 6.82
CA GLY A 66 13.03 4.74 6.11
C GLY A 66 12.70 3.37 5.49
N MET A 67 11.49 2.84 5.69
CA MET A 67 11.11 1.54 5.13
C MET A 67 10.81 1.60 3.63
N PHE A 68 10.23 2.69 3.17
CA PHE A 68 9.69 2.84 1.81
C PHE A 68 10.30 4.04 1.09
N ASP A 69 10.51 3.91 -0.21
CA ASP A 69 10.98 5.00 -1.09
C ASP A 69 9.80 5.69 -1.79
N ASP A 70 8.83 4.91 -2.28
CA ASP A 70 7.61 5.42 -2.92
C ASP A 70 6.41 4.53 -2.54
N PRO A 71 5.82 4.76 -1.36
CA PRO A 71 4.62 4.07 -0.90
C PRO A 71 3.53 4.01 -1.96
N HIS A 72 2.98 2.81 -2.25
CA HIS A 72 1.97 2.67 -3.29
C HIS A 72 0.68 2.01 -2.80
N GLY A 73 0.68 0.73 -2.46
CA GLY A 73 -0.50 -0.01 -2.03
C GLY A 73 -0.45 -0.41 -0.56
N ILE A 74 -1.57 -0.34 0.13
CA ILE A 74 -1.79 -0.94 1.45
C ILE A 74 -3.11 -1.69 1.47
N PHE A 75 -3.07 -2.95 1.88
CA PHE A 75 -4.24 -3.77 2.15
C PHE A 75 -4.14 -4.36 3.55
N ILE A 76 -5.24 -4.42 4.30
CA ILE A 76 -5.27 -5.02 5.64
C ILE A 76 -6.27 -6.16 5.64
N LYS A 77 -5.84 -7.33 6.14
CA LYS A 77 -6.68 -8.50 6.35
C LYS A 77 -6.18 -9.27 7.57
N ASP A 78 -7.11 -9.69 8.41
CA ASP A 78 -6.82 -10.44 9.64
C ASP A 78 -5.77 -9.73 10.52
N ASP A 79 -5.86 -8.40 10.59
CA ASP A 79 -4.96 -7.47 11.31
C ASP A 79 -3.48 -7.60 10.89
N ILE A 80 -3.26 -7.94 9.63
CA ILE A 80 -1.96 -7.92 8.97
C ILE A 80 -1.99 -6.89 7.85
N ALA A 81 -0.97 -6.05 7.78
CA ALA A 81 -0.78 -5.08 6.69
C ALA A 81 0.07 -5.70 5.55
N TYR A 82 -0.42 -5.57 4.33
CA TYR A 82 0.23 -5.95 3.08
C TYR A 82 0.53 -4.66 2.32
N LEU A 83 1.81 -4.34 2.15
CA LEU A 83 2.27 -3.06 1.63
C LEU A 83 3.15 -3.25 0.41
N THR A 84 3.13 -2.29 -0.48
CA THR A 84 4.02 -2.26 -1.64
C THR A 84 4.73 -0.92 -1.75
N ASP A 85 6.00 -0.98 -2.11
CA ASP A 85 6.84 0.16 -2.44
C ASP A 85 7.15 0.13 -3.93
N ARG A 86 6.65 1.11 -4.67
CA ARG A 86 6.75 1.12 -6.11
C ARG A 86 8.19 1.29 -6.57
N GLU A 87 8.88 2.34 -6.14
CA GLU A 87 10.28 2.59 -6.51
C GLU A 87 11.25 1.67 -5.79
N GLY A 88 10.95 1.29 -4.55
CA GLY A 88 11.70 0.24 -3.87
C GLY A 88 11.56 -1.15 -4.51
N SER A 89 10.53 -1.35 -5.35
CA SER A 89 10.22 -2.66 -5.99
C SER A 89 10.16 -3.82 -5.01
N ILE A 90 9.52 -3.60 -3.86
CA ILE A 90 9.33 -4.61 -2.82
C ILE A 90 7.85 -4.70 -2.41
N ALA A 91 7.46 -5.89 -1.97
CA ALA A 91 6.19 -6.12 -1.30
C ALA A 91 6.45 -6.66 0.11
N MET A 92 5.78 -6.10 1.11
CA MET A 92 6.02 -6.41 2.51
C MET A 92 4.74 -6.82 3.22
N LYS A 93 4.85 -7.81 4.10
CA LYS A 93 3.83 -8.16 5.08
C LYS A 93 4.33 -7.68 6.44
N CYS A 94 3.50 -6.90 7.14
CA CYS A 94 3.86 -6.29 8.42
C CYS A 94 2.75 -6.50 9.44
N THR A 95 3.11 -6.44 10.73
CA THR A 95 2.12 -6.20 11.79
C THR A 95 1.54 -4.79 11.67
N LEU A 96 0.45 -4.50 12.36
CA LEU A 96 -0.21 -3.19 12.30
C LEU A 96 0.60 -2.05 12.95
N ASP A 97 1.64 -2.39 13.71
CA ASP A 97 2.62 -1.46 14.27
C ASP A 97 3.92 -1.35 13.46
N GLY A 98 3.94 -1.97 12.27
CA GLY A 98 5.03 -1.82 11.30
C GLY A 98 6.19 -2.80 11.42
N LYS A 99 6.09 -3.86 12.26
CA LYS A 99 7.12 -4.90 12.32
C LYS A 99 7.07 -5.80 11.08
N PRO A 100 8.15 -5.90 10.28
CA PRO A 100 8.19 -6.77 9.11
C PRO A 100 8.03 -8.25 9.49
N LEU A 101 7.17 -8.95 8.75
CA LEU A 101 6.92 -10.40 8.85
C LEU A 101 7.44 -11.15 7.62
N LEU A 102 7.38 -10.51 6.45
CA LEU A 102 7.85 -11.04 5.17
C LEU A 102 8.24 -9.87 4.26
N SER A 103 9.27 -10.06 3.46
CA SER A 103 9.62 -9.17 2.35
C SER A 103 9.87 -10.00 1.10
N ILE A 104 9.29 -9.58 -0.03
CA ILE A 104 9.48 -10.17 -1.36
C ILE A 104 10.10 -9.11 -2.24
N GLY A 105 11.13 -9.48 -3.01
CA GLY A 105 11.99 -8.55 -3.75
C GLY A 105 13.13 -8.02 -2.90
N THR A 106 14.06 -7.35 -3.54
CA THR A 106 15.18 -6.65 -2.92
C THR A 106 15.03 -5.16 -3.19
N LYS A 107 15.06 -4.35 -2.13
CA LYS A 107 14.82 -2.90 -2.25
C LYS A 107 15.80 -2.26 -3.24
N GLY A 108 15.24 -1.58 -4.25
CA GLY A 108 16.01 -0.89 -5.31
C GLY A 108 16.52 -1.81 -6.43
N GLU A 109 16.24 -3.11 -6.39
CA GLU A 109 16.55 -4.03 -7.48
C GLU A 109 15.32 -4.24 -8.38
N TYR A 110 15.52 -4.14 -9.68
CA TYR A 110 14.44 -4.21 -10.67
C TYR A 110 14.63 -5.40 -11.60
N SER A 111 13.51 -6.06 -11.91
CA SER A 111 13.48 -7.15 -12.90
C SER A 111 13.85 -6.64 -14.29
N ASP A 112 14.68 -7.40 -15.02
CA ASP A 112 15.04 -7.08 -16.40
C ASP A 112 13.91 -7.43 -17.37
N THR A 113 12.91 -6.56 -17.44
CA THR A 113 11.76 -6.69 -18.35
C THR A 113 12.02 -6.06 -19.71
N GLY A 114 13.11 -5.30 -19.87
CA GLY A 114 13.38 -4.47 -21.06
C GLY A 114 12.45 -3.25 -21.17
N CYS A 115 11.63 -2.97 -20.15
CA CYS A 115 10.75 -1.80 -20.11
C CYS A 115 11.49 -0.63 -19.45
N GLU A 116 11.75 0.43 -20.25
CA GLU A 116 12.50 1.60 -19.79
C GLU A 116 11.61 2.65 -19.12
N LYS A 117 10.34 2.75 -19.52
CA LYS A 117 9.40 3.73 -19.02
C LYS A 117 8.12 3.08 -18.53
N ALA A 118 7.54 3.64 -17.47
CA ALA A 118 6.24 3.21 -16.97
C ALA A 118 5.17 3.36 -18.06
N GLY A 119 4.39 2.28 -18.28
CA GLY A 119 3.33 2.24 -19.29
C GLY A 119 3.76 1.78 -20.68
N ASP A 120 5.06 1.59 -20.93
CA ASP A 120 5.53 0.97 -22.17
C ASP A 120 5.16 -0.53 -22.21
N VAL A 121 5.10 -1.07 -23.42
CA VAL A 121 4.94 -2.51 -23.61
C VAL A 121 6.20 -3.23 -23.12
N CYS A 122 6.04 -4.11 -22.13
CA CYS A 122 7.16 -4.88 -21.60
C CYS A 122 7.56 -5.99 -22.57
N PRO A 123 8.80 -5.96 -23.12
CA PRO A 123 9.24 -6.95 -24.12
C PRO A 123 9.31 -8.38 -23.58
N ARG A 124 9.60 -8.55 -22.28
CA ARG A 124 9.73 -9.87 -21.65
C ARG A 124 9.24 -9.87 -20.22
N SER A 125 8.92 -11.03 -19.71
CA SER A 125 8.62 -11.22 -18.29
C SER A 125 9.88 -11.44 -17.48
N ALA A 126 9.94 -10.88 -16.28
CA ALA A 126 10.99 -11.13 -15.31
C ALA A 126 10.45 -11.00 -13.89
N GLY A 127 11.04 -11.71 -12.96
CA GLY A 127 10.68 -11.65 -11.54
C GLY A 127 11.85 -11.14 -10.69
N PRO A 128 11.59 -10.71 -9.43
CA PRO A 128 10.25 -10.61 -8.89
C PRO A 128 9.51 -9.36 -9.34
N PHE A 129 10.06 -8.11 -9.28
CA PHE A 129 9.28 -6.90 -9.52
C PHE A 129 10.00 -5.85 -10.36
N ASN A 130 9.17 -4.99 -11.02
CA ASN A 130 9.62 -3.74 -11.60
C ASN A 130 8.51 -2.71 -11.51
N TYR A 131 8.48 -1.94 -10.39
CA TYR A 131 7.46 -0.97 -10.02
C TYR A 131 6.14 -1.63 -9.58
N VAL A 132 6.23 -2.49 -8.58
CA VAL A 132 5.09 -3.18 -7.92
C VAL A 132 4.05 -2.19 -7.37
N THR A 133 2.76 -2.59 -7.38
CA THR A 133 1.68 -1.65 -7.07
C THR A 133 0.77 -2.06 -5.92
N GLU A 134 0.38 -3.33 -5.80
CA GLU A 134 -0.54 -3.79 -4.76
C GLU A 134 -0.26 -5.25 -4.41
N MET A 135 -0.48 -5.63 -3.15
CA MET A 135 -0.42 -7.01 -2.68
C MET A 135 -1.69 -7.36 -1.90
N VAL A 136 -2.35 -8.45 -2.30
CA VAL A 136 -3.53 -8.96 -1.62
C VAL A 136 -3.40 -10.44 -1.30
N PRO A 137 -3.77 -10.90 -0.10
CA PRO A 137 -3.81 -12.31 0.24
C PRO A 137 -5.11 -12.96 -0.22
N ALA A 138 -5.01 -14.13 -0.82
CA ALA A 138 -6.15 -15.00 -1.08
C ALA A 138 -6.62 -15.71 0.21
N PRO A 139 -7.84 -16.30 0.21
CA PRO A 139 -8.34 -17.06 1.38
C PRO A 139 -7.46 -18.24 1.81
N ASN A 140 -6.72 -18.84 0.88
CA ASN A 140 -5.79 -19.93 1.14
C ASN A 140 -4.39 -19.47 1.60
N GLY A 141 -4.19 -18.16 1.78
CA GLY A 141 -2.94 -17.54 2.21
C GLY A 141 -1.94 -17.21 1.10
N GLU A 142 -2.19 -17.65 -0.14
CA GLU A 142 -1.37 -17.23 -1.29
C GLU A 142 -1.41 -15.70 -1.47
N LEU A 143 -0.32 -15.13 -1.97
CA LEU A 143 -0.18 -13.71 -2.20
C LEU A 143 -0.27 -13.40 -3.69
N TYR A 144 -1.16 -12.49 -4.07
CA TYR A 144 -1.27 -11.96 -5.42
C TYR A 144 -0.77 -10.53 -5.45
N ILE A 145 0.18 -10.26 -6.33
CA ILE A 145 0.90 -8.99 -6.35
C ILE A 145 0.87 -8.42 -7.77
N SER A 146 0.26 -7.25 -7.92
CA SER A 146 0.25 -6.54 -9.20
C SER A 146 1.56 -5.77 -9.41
N ASP A 147 2.15 -5.94 -10.59
CA ASP A 147 3.40 -5.32 -11.01
C ASP A 147 3.20 -4.70 -12.39
N GLY A 148 2.48 -3.57 -12.40
CA GLY A 148 1.86 -3.05 -13.61
C GLY A 148 2.72 -2.09 -14.40
N TYR A 149 3.53 -1.25 -13.75
CA TYR A 149 4.17 -0.12 -14.42
C TYR A 149 5.25 -0.50 -15.42
N ARG A 150 6.11 -1.47 -15.07
CA ARG A 150 7.25 -1.88 -15.92
C ARG A 150 7.41 -3.40 -16.04
N ASN A 151 6.39 -4.17 -15.63
CA ASN A 151 6.39 -5.63 -15.79
C ASN A 151 5.08 -6.16 -16.39
N ALA A 152 3.99 -5.38 -16.35
CA ALA A 152 2.69 -5.66 -16.96
C ALA A 152 2.12 -7.04 -16.57
N ARG A 153 2.17 -7.42 -15.27
CA ARG A 153 1.69 -8.73 -14.80
C ARG A 153 1.19 -8.73 -13.36
N VAL A 154 0.62 -9.87 -13.01
CA VAL A 154 0.30 -10.25 -11.64
C VAL A 154 1.14 -11.47 -11.29
N HIS A 155 1.85 -11.40 -10.18
CA HIS A 155 2.60 -12.51 -9.61
C HIS A 155 1.76 -13.26 -8.58
N ARG A 156 1.99 -14.56 -8.45
CA ARG A 156 1.43 -15.41 -7.39
C ARG A 156 2.59 -16.02 -6.61
N PHE A 157 2.55 -15.85 -5.32
CA PHE A 157 3.49 -16.41 -4.37
C PHE A 157 2.76 -17.30 -3.36
N SER A 158 3.48 -18.24 -2.76
CA SER A 158 2.98 -18.96 -1.59
C SER A 158 2.79 -18.00 -0.40
N ALA A 159 2.15 -18.48 0.66
CA ALA A 159 2.04 -17.71 1.93
C ALA A 159 3.41 -17.36 2.55
N ALA A 160 4.46 -18.12 2.19
CA ALA A 160 5.83 -17.92 2.65
C ALA A 160 6.65 -16.97 1.74
N GLY A 161 6.10 -16.61 0.56
CA GLY A 161 6.76 -15.70 -0.37
C GLY A 161 7.60 -16.37 -1.46
N ASP A 162 7.35 -17.68 -1.71
CA ASP A 162 8.02 -18.49 -2.73
C ASP A 162 7.21 -18.51 -4.03
#